data_a504f3dfae18347a6a2b93206b4189d2
#
_entry.id   a504f3dfae18347a6a2b93206b4189d2
#
_cell.length_a   1.000
_cell.length_b   1.000
_cell.length_c   1.000
_cell.angle_alpha   90.00
_cell.angle_beta   90.00
_cell.angle_gamma   90.00
#
_symmetry.space_group_name_H-M   'P 1'
#
loop_
_entity.id
_entity.type
_entity.pdbx_description
1 polymer ?
#
loop_
_entity_poly.entity_id
_entity_poly.type
_entity_poly.pdbx_seq_one_letter_code
_entity_poly.pdbx_strand_id
1 'polypeptide(L)'
;MALKTTHAAALCAVLLAGGCSFAEDTLFPTSAPAPQAEVGAPPMLGSSSFEAPGVTNGVATGTFVGHKVTGLRSDLTQLQGMLSRHNQSLQAIRTDTVQDSQRFHGTIAAINARLQVGTTPGNPILNQQWNASQGELDRINEDVLKMTRLANEVTNSSALAAYLLESVRAARQLSGAVDEDHRQLRILEDETNRTVVLVERLLTELSDDINRQQAYVANERQNLNMLAVAIKNGQLYSSALSGRGPSAMAPMSYDAPMASPRAAVGSDAPLVTIRFDRPNVSYESALYTAVKSAMDRRPGAFFDVVAVSPAGSTPGGAALGQSSARRNAEQVVRSLTQMGLPASRIRVSQSASASTQTGEVQVFVR
;
A
#
# COMPACT_ATOMS: atom_id res chain seq x y z
N MET A 1 -54.59 -40.99 -29.50
CA MET A 1 -53.92 -42.22 -29.95
C MET A 1 -52.45 -41.91 -30.05
N ALA A 2 -51.75 -42.46 -29.13
CA ALA A 2 -50.60 -43.34 -29.33
C ALA A 2 -49.38 -42.67 -29.92
N LEU A 3 -48.22 -42.78 -29.46
CA LEU A 3 -47.53 -43.50 -28.40
C LEU A 3 -45.99 -43.33 -28.61
N LYS A 4 -45.33 -43.20 -27.57
CA LYS A 4 -44.10 -43.92 -27.20
C LYS A 4 -42.76 -43.72 -27.94
N THR A 5 -41.86 -43.28 -27.15
CA THR A 5 -40.52 -43.91 -26.87
C THR A 5 -39.43 -43.76 -27.92
N THR A 6 -38.39 -43.06 -27.52
CA THR A 6 -37.07 -43.69 -27.39
C THR A 6 -36.14 -42.76 -26.57
N HIS A 7 -36.10 -43.03 -25.28
CA HIS A 7 -34.90 -42.76 -24.49
C HIS A 7 -34.03 -44.00 -24.57
N ALA A 8 -32.83 -43.90 -25.07
CA ALA A 8 -31.67 -44.73 -24.76
C ALA A 8 -30.64 -44.61 -25.87
N ALA A 9 -29.62 -43.83 -25.63
CA ALA A 9 -28.24 -44.02 -26.13
C ALA A 9 -27.44 -42.71 -26.08
N ALA A 10 -27.06 -42.28 -24.93
CA ALA A 10 -25.97 -41.29 -24.74
C ALA A 10 -25.38 -41.40 -23.34
N LEU A 11 -24.93 -42.60 -22.98
CA LEU A 11 -24.20 -42.83 -21.71
C LEU A 11 -23.11 -43.85 -21.97
N CYS A 12 -22.06 -43.49 -22.73
CA CYS A 12 -20.79 -44.23 -22.83
C CYS A 12 -19.79 -43.49 -23.72
N ALA A 13 -19.29 -42.32 -23.29
CA ALA A 13 -18.12 -41.69 -23.90
C ALA A 13 -17.50 -40.65 -22.99
N VAL A 14 -17.34 -40.91 -21.71
CA VAL A 14 -16.54 -40.06 -20.77
C VAL A 14 -15.74 -40.98 -19.84
N LEU A 15 -14.84 -41.77 -20.39
CA LEU A 15 -13.87 -42.51 -19.58
C LEU A 15 -12.68 -42.96 -20.44
N LEU A 16 -11.93 -42.02 -21.04
CA LEU A 16 -10.60 -42.32 -21.60
C LEU A 16 -9.84 -41.01 -21.93
N ALA A 17 -9.61 -40.16 -20.92
CA ALA A 17 -8.65 -39.08 -21.03
C ALA A 17 -8.13 -38.73 -19.63
N GLY A 18 -7.76 -39.70 -18.86
CA GLY A 18 -7.09 -39.55 -17.58
C GLY A 18 -5.82 -40.44 -17.59
N GLY A 19 -4.78 -39.98 -18.20
CA GLY A 19 -3.52 -40.68 -18.16
C GLY A 19 -2.41 -39.91 -18.88
N CYS A 20 -1.38 -39.56 -18.12
CA CYS A 20 -0.10 -38.97 -18.52
C CYS A 20 0.07 -37.46 -18.32
N SER A 21 0.03 -37.02 -17.08
CA SER A 21 0.64 -35.74 -16.71
C SER A 21 1.67 -35.88 -15.59
N PHE A 22 2.20 -37.06 -15.34
CA PHE A 22 3.13 -37.31 -14.22
C PHE A 22 4.59 -37.54 -14.61
N ALA A 23 4.96 -37.41 -15.89
CA ALA A 23 6.31 -37.73 -16.36
C ALA A 23 7.10 -36.57 -16.94
N GLU A 24 6.51 -35.39 -17.08
CA GLU A 24 7.24 -34.22 -17.64
C GLU A 24 7.95 -33.33 -16.61
N ASP A 25 7.54 -33.39 -15.33
CA ASP A 25 8.10 -32.49 -14.31
C ASP A 25 9.40 -32.95 -13.66
N THR A 26 9.87 -34.19 -13.94
CA THR A 26 11.05 -34.73 -13.27
C THR A 26 12.30 -34.84 -14.15
N LEU A 27 12.20 -34.65 -15.44
CA LEU A 27 13.35 -34.81 -16.36
C LEU A 27 13.89 -33.51 -16.97
N PHE A 28 13.12 -32.43 -16.91
CA PHE A 28 13.58 -31.10 -17.31
C PHE A 28 13.06 -30.09 -16.27
N PRO A 29 13.88 -29.65 -15.31
CA PRO A 29 13.48 -28.52 -14.49
C PRO A 29 13.28 -27.34 -15.43
N THR A 30 12.02 -27.02 -15.70
CA THR A 30 11.65 -25.78 -16.38
C THR A 30 12.21 -24.68 -15.50
N SER A 31 13.23 -23.98 -15.97
CA SER A 31 13.72 -22.77 -15.34
C SER A 31 12.50 -21.88 -15.16
N ALA A 32 12.06 -21.69 -13.92
CA ALA A 32 11.01 -20.72 -13.63
C ALA A 32 11.42 -19.43 -14.32
N PRO A 33 10.59 -18.81 -15.16
CA PRO A 33 10.91 -17.51 -15.74
C PRO A 33 11.32 -16.63 -14.56
N ALA A 34 12.49 -15.99 -14.70
CA ALA A 34 12.94 -15.01 -13.73
C ALA A 34 11.75 -14.09 -13.43
N PRO A 35 11.49 -13.74 -12.15
CA PRO A 35 10.38 -12.87 -11.82
C PRO A 35 10.51 -11.63 -12.70
N GLN A 36 9.68 -11.55 -13.71
CA GLN A 36 9.46 -10.31 -14.43
C GLN A 36 9.06 -9.33 -13.35
N ALA A 37 9.75 -8.19 -13.26
CA ALA A 37 9.31 -7.11 -12.43
C ALA A 37 7.83 -6.89 -12.79
N GLU A 38 6.94 -7.40 -11.96
CA GLU A 38 5.52 -7.18 -12.11
C GLU A 38 5.37 -5.67 -12.12
N VAL A 39 4.95 -5.12 -13.24
CA VAL A 39 4.43 -3.77 -13.32
C VAL A 39 3.36 -3.75 -12.23
N GLY A 40 3.62 -3.04 -11.13
CA GLY A 40 2.86 -3.19 -9.91
C GLY A 40 1.38 -3.05 -10.19
N ALA A 41 0.61 -4.11 -9.95
CA ALA A 41 -0.84 -4.04 -10.11
C ALA A 41 -1.38 -2.88 -9.28
N PRO A 42 -2.36 -2.11 -9.78
CA PRO A 42 -2.96 -1.03 -9.02
C PRO A 42 -3.48 -1.58 -7.70
N PRO A 43 -3.29 -0.87 -6.57
CA PRO A 43 -3.78 -1.34 -5.28
C PRO A 43 -5.30 -1.41 -5.32
N MET A 44 -5.84 -2.49 -4.77
CA MET A 44 -7.28 -2.65 -4.66
C MET A 44 -7.86 -1.54 -3.77
N LEU A 45 -8.83 -0.82 -4.29
CA LEU A 45 -9.66 0.12 -3.54
C LEU A 45 -10.70 -0.65 -2.72
N GLY A 46 -11.20 -0.02 -1.65
CA GLY A 46 -12.31 -0.56 -0.88
C GLY A 46 -13.55 -0.76 -1.75
N SER A 47 -14.34 -1.76 -1.45
CA SER A 47 -15.56 -2.11 -2.21
C SER A 47 -16.84 -1.87 -1.42
N SER A 48 -16.74 -1.35 -0.19
CA SER A 48 -17.91 -1.13 0.66
C SER A 48 -18.80 -0.02 0.11
N SER A 49 -20.10 -0.23 0.23
CA SER A 49 -21.13 0.79 0.02
C SER A 49 -21.72 1.19 1.38
N PHE A 50 -21.87 2.49 1.58
CA PHE A 50 -22.34 3.06 2.83
C PHE A 50 -23.75 3.60 2.66
N GLU A 51 -24.74 2.74 2.88
CA GLU A 51 -26.15 3.10 2.80
C GLU A 51 -26.68 3.46 4.19
N ALA A 52 -27.30 4.64 4.28
CA ALA A 52 -27.94 5.07 5.50
C ALA A 52 -29.20 4.23 5.79
N PRO A 53 -29.46 3.85 7.07
CA PRO A 53 -30.57 2.95 7.42
C PRO A 53 -31.95 3.57 7.25
N GLY A 54 -32.04 4.86 6.95
CA GLY A 54 -33.28 5.62 6.95
C GLY A 54 -33.62 6.17 8.36
N VAL A 55 -34.61 7.04 8.40
CA VAL A 55 -35.13 7.65 9.64
C VAL A 55 -36.59 7.30 9.80
N THR A 56 -36.95 6.72 10.95
CA THR A 56 -38.30 6.30 11.24
C THR A 56 -39.20 7.53 11.48
N ASN A 57 -40.37 7.54 10.85
CA ASN A 57 -41.38 8.56 11.06
C ASN A 57 -41.95 8.47 12.48
N GLY A 58 -42.28 9.60 13.05
CA GLY A 58 -42.91 9.68 14.38
C GLY A 58 -44.18 10.55 14.37
N VAL A 59 -45.04 10.29 15.31
CA VAL A 59 -46.30 11.06 15.53
C VAL A 59 -45.98 12.30 16.34
N ALA A 60 -46.53 13.47 15.96
CA ALA A 60 -46.38 14.68 16.72
C ALA A 60 -47.19 14.56 18.06
N THR A 61 -46.50 14.77 19.18
CA THR A 61 -47.14 14.70 20.53
C THR A 61 -47.65 16.03 21.03
N GLY A 62 -47.27 17.14 20.36
CA GLY A 62 -47.62 18.50 20.77
C GLY A 62 -46.92 19.00 22.03
N THR A 63 -46.03 18.19 22.63
CA THR A 63 -45.20 18.57 23.78
C THR A 63 -43.99 19.38 23.37
N PHE A 64 -43.35 20.10 24.30
CA PHE A 64 -42.06 20.76 24.05
C PHE A 64 -41.00 19.76 23.64
N VAL A 65 -40.97 18.57 24.27
CA VAL A 65 -40.04 17.49 23.93
C VAL A 65 -40.34 16.92 22.53
N GLY A 66 -41.62 16.75 22.16
CA GLY A 66 -42.04 16.32 20.85
C GLY A 66 -41.59 17.26 19.72
N HIS A 67 -41.63 18.57 19.96
CA HIS A 67 -41.03 19.54 19.00
C HIS A 67 -39.52 19.36 18.87
N LYS A 68 -38.80 19.11 19.97
CA LYS A 68 -37.37 18.79 19.95
C LYS A 68 -37.07 17.51 19.20
N VAL A 69 -37.88 16.46 19.41
CA VAL A 69 -37.78 15.18 18.65
C VAL A 69 -37.94 15.39 17.16
N THR A 70 -38.87 16.24 16.73
CA THR A 70 -39.07 16.55 15.31
C THR A 70 -37.85 17.26 14.73
N GLY A 71 -37.25 18.22 15.45
CA GLY A 71 -36.01 18.87 15.03
C GLY A 71 -34.85 17.88 14.87
N LEU A 72 -34.61 17.06 15.91
CA LEU A 72 -33.54 16.05 15.89
C LEU A 72 -33.71 15.01 14.77
N ARG A 73 -34.97 14.66 14.46
CA ARG A 73 -35.29 13.78 13.32
C ARG A 73 -34.92 14.43 11.99
N SER A 74 -35.22 15.71 11.81
CA SER A 74 -34.83 16.47 10.63
C SER A 74 -33.31 16.53 10.48
N ASP A 75 -32.59 16.79 11.57
CA ASP A 75 -31.11 16.85 11.59
C ASP A 75 -30.52 15.48 11.22
N LEU A 76 -31.08 14.37 11.75
CA LEU A 76 -30.64 13.02 11.37
C LEU A 76 -30.90 12.71 9.90
N THR A 77 -32.04 13.13 9.36
CA THR A 77 -32.37 12.97 7.95
C THR A 77 -31.37 13.73 7.07
N GLN A 78 -31.02 14.94 7.46
CA GLN A 78 -30.00 15.75 6.76
C GLN A 78 -28.61 15.09 6.81
N LEU A 79 -28.21 14.57 7.98
CA LEU A 79 -26.94 13.86 8.15
C LEU A 79 -26.88 12.60 7.27
N GLN A 80 -27.94 11.80 7.25
CA GLN A 80 -28.03 10.61 6.39
C GLN A 80 -28.00 10.97 4.90
N GLY A 81 -28.61 12.09 4.52
CA GLY A 81 -28.52 12.64 3.17
C GLY A 81 -27.09 13.08 2.79
N MET A 82 -26.33 13.63 3.75
CA MET A 82 -24.89 13.93 3.53
C MET A 82 -24.08 12.65 3.36
N LEU A 83 -24.29 11.64 4.21
CA LEU A 83 -23.64 10.34 4.11
C LEU A 83 -23.87 9.67 2.74
N SER A 84 -25.11 9.72 2.25
CA SER A 84 -25.44 9.20 0.92
C SER A 84 -24.67 9.91 -0.20
N ARG A 85 -24.55 11.25 -0.14
CA ARG A 85 -23.73 12.01 -1.09
C ARG A 85 -22.24 11.68 -0.99
N HIS A 86 -21.70 11.54 0.22
CA HIS A 86 -20.32 11.14 0.43
C HIS A 86 -20.03 9.76 -0.15
N ASN A 87 -20.95 8.81 0.04
CA ASN A 87 -20.85 7.48 -0.56
C ASN A 87 -20.84 7.55 -2.09
N GLN A 88 -21.74 8.32 -2.71
CA GLN A 88 -21.78 8.51 -4.15
C GLN A 88 -20.48 9.13 -4.69
N SER A 89 -19.96 10.15 -4.01
CA SER A 89 -18.69 10.78 -4.36
C SER A 89 -17.53 9.79 -4.27
N LEU A 90 -17.47 8.97 -3.23
CA LEU A 90 -16.45 7.93 -3.06
C LEU A 90 -16.50 6.90 -4.20
N GLN A 91 -17.69 6.40 -4.55
CA GLN A 91 -17.82 5.43 -5.64
C GLN A 91 -17.42 6.02 -7.00
N ALA A 92 -17.74 7.30 -7.25
CA ALA A 92 -17.32 8.00 -8.46
C ALA A 92 -15.80 8.12 -8.52
N ILE A 93 -15.16 8.59 -7.45
CA ILE A 93 -13.69 8.74 -7.38
C ILE A 93 -13.00 7.38 -7.56
N ARG A 94 -13.50 6.31 -6.93
CA ARG A 94 -12.97 4.95 -7.11
C ARG A 94 -13.04 4.48 -8.56
N THR A 95 -14.16 4.76 -9.23
CA THR A 95 -14.35 4.42 -10.65
C THR A 95 -13.34 5.15 -11.52
N ASP A 96 -13.15 6.47 -11.30
CA ASP A 96 -12.19 7.29 -12.03
C ASP A 96 -10.76 6.76 -11.80
N THR A 97 -10.38 6.50 -10.55
CA THR A 97 -9.06 5.97 -10.18
C THR A 97 -8.76 4.64 -10.87
N VAL A 98 -9.75 3.72 -10.93
CA VAL A 98 -9.59 2.43 -11.62
C VAL A 98 -9.38 2.62 -13.12
N GLN A 99 -10.16 3.51 -13.76
CA GLN A 99 -10.02 3.80 -15.19
C GLN A 99 -8.66 4.45 -15.51
N ASP A 100 -8.22 5.41 -14.69
CA ASP A 100 -6.94 6.08 -14.88
C ASP A 100 -5.77 5.11 -14.66
N SER A 101 -5.87 4.22 -13.67
CA SER A 101 -4.89 3.16 -13.44
C SER A 101 -4.82 2.17 -14.61
N GLN A 102 -5.94 1.78 -15.19
CA GLN A 102 -5.97 0.90 -16.36
C GLN A 102 -5.31 1.55 -17.58
N ARG A 103 -5.56 2.84 -17.82
CA ARG A 103 -4.90 3.59 -18.91
C ARG A 103 -3.39 3.66 -18.68
N PHE A 104 -2.97 4.03 -17.48
CA PHE A 104 -1.57 4.09 -17.10
C PHE A 104 -0.85 2.76 -17.34
N HIS A 105 -1.39 1.66 -16.81
CA HIS A 105 -0.78 0.34 -17.01
C HIS A 105 -0.77 -0.12 -18.47
N GLY A 106 -1.80 0.20 -19.24
CA GLY A 106 -1.84 -0.05 -20.68
C GLY A 106 -0.69 0.65 -21.42
N THR A 107 -0.45 1.91 -21.11
CA THR A 107 0.63 2.72 -21.69
C THR A 107 2.00 2.17 -21.27
N ILE A 108 2.19 1.86 -19.98
CA ILE A 108 3.43 1.26 -19.48
C ILE A 108 3.71 -0.10 -20.11
N ALA A 109 2.70 -0.96 -20.24
CA ALA A 109 2.84 -2.26 -20.90
C ALA A 109 3.28 -2.13 -22.37
N ALA A 110 2.71 -1.16 -23.10
CA ALA A 110 3.11 -0.89 -24.48
C ALA A 110 4.56 -0.41 -24.61
N ILE A 111 5.03 0.43 -23.71
CA ILE A 111 6.44 0.87 -23.64
C ILE A 111 7.35 -0.33 -23.36
N ASN A 112 7.01 -1.11 -22.32
CA ASN A 112 7.81 -2.28 -21.92
C ASN A 112 7.93 -3.33 -23.04
N ALA A 113 6.83 -3.62 -23.72
CA ALA A 113 6.83 -4.57 -24.84
C ALA A 113 7.81 -4.15 -25.96
N ARG A 114 7.88 -2.86 -26.27
CA ARG A 114 8.82 -2.34 -27.28
C ARG A 114 10.27 -2.37 -26.80
N LEU A 115 10.50 -2.06 -25.52
CA LEU A 115 11.84 -2.08 -24.94
C LEU A 115 12.39 -3.50 -24.76
N GLN A 116 11.51 -4.51 -24.58
CA GLN A 116 11.92 -5.92 -24.53
C GLN A 116 12.47 -6.42 -25.87
N VAL A 117 11.84 -6.01 -26.97
CA VAL A 117 12.33 -6.32 -28.33
C VAL A 117 13.57 -5.52 -28.68
N GLY A 118 13.77 -4.38 -28.04
CA GLY A 118 14.79 -3.40 -28.37
C GLY A 118 14.29 -2.37 -29.38
N THR A 119 14.77 -1.15 -29.27
CA THR A 119 14.40 -0.04 -30.14
C THR A 119 15.55 0.95 -30.26
N THR A 120 15.44 1.91 -31.17
CA THR A 120 16.42 2.99 -31.26
C THR A 120 16.51 3.78 -29.96
N PRO A 121 17.70 4.06 -29.44
CA PRO A 121 17.88 4.91 -28.26
C PRO A 121 17.15 6.25 -28.43
N GLY A 122 16.39 6.64 -27.39
CA GLY A 122 15.63 7.88 -27.41
C GLY A 122 14.45 7.90 -28.38
N ASN A 123 13.86 6.75 -28.72
CA ASN A 123 12.73 6.63 -29.65
C ASN A 123 11.63 7.65 -29.37
N PRO A 124 11.25 8.52 -30.34
CA PRO A 124 10.28 9.60 -30.12
C PRO A 124 8.87 9.09 -29.75
N ILE A 125 8.46 7.93 -30.27
CA ILE A 125 7.17 7.33 -29.94
C ILE A 125 7.14 6.90 -28.45
N LEU A 126 8.22 6.30 -27.95
CA LEU A 126 8.34 5.91 -26.55
C LEU A 126 8.41 7.13 -25.62
N ASN A 127 9.09 8.20 -26.04
CA ASN A 127 9.09 9.46 -25.30
C ASN A 127 7.68 10.07 -25.22
N GLN A 128 6.91 10.03 -26.30
CA GLN A 128 5.53 10.48 -26.29
C GLN A 128 4.64 9.64 -25.36
N GLN A 129 4.77 8.30 -25.40
CA GLN A 129 4.05 7.40 -24.52
C GLN A 129 4.44 7.60 -23.06
N TRP A 130 5.71 7.84 -22.77
CA TRP A 130 6.19 8.15 -21.42
C TRP A 130 5.60 9.47 -20.89
N ASN A 131 5.55 10.53 -21.71
CA ASN A 131 4.89 11.78 -21.36
C ASN A 131 3.38 11.57 -21.09
N ALA A 132 2.72 10.72 -21.88
CA ALA A 132 1.33 10.37 -21.66
C ALA A 132 1.14 9.64 -20.31
N SER A 133 2.03 8.68 -19.99
CA SER A 133 2.01 7.97 -18.70
C SER A 133 2.19 8.90 -17.50
N GLN A 134 3.03 9.93 -17.62
CA GLN A 134 3.13 10.95 -16.57
C GLN A 134 1.80 11.67 -16.34
N GLY A 135 1.14 12.10 -17.41
CA GLY A 135 -0.16 12.76 -17.31
C GLY A 135 -1.26 11.83 -16.75
N GLU A 136 -1.20 10.54 -17.04
CA GLU A 136 -2.12 9.54 -16.47
C GLU A 136 -1.86 9.33 -14.97
N LEU A 137 -0.61 9.26 -14.55
CA LEU A 137 -0.24 9.16 -13.14
C LEU A 137 -0.61 10.43 -12.35
N ASP A 138 -0.50 11.60 -12.97
CA ASP A 138 -0.94 12.85 -12.35
C ASP A 138 -2.46 12.89 -12.14
N ARG A 139 -3.27 12.30 -13.03
CA ARG A 139 -4.72 12.15 -12.82
C ARG A 139 -5.03 11.26 -11.61
N ILE A 140 -4.32 10.13 -11.47
CA ILE A 140 -4.46 9.27 -10.27
C ILE A 140 -4.12 10.07 -9.01
N ASN A 141 -3.10 10.91 -9.06
CA ASN A 141 -2.76 11.79 -7.93
C ASN A 141 -3.85 12.86 -7.67
N GLU A 142 -4.52 13.38 -8.69
CA GLU A 142 -5.68 14.25 -8.54
C GLU A 142 -6.86 13.54 -7.86
N ASP A 143 -7.07 12.26 -8.15
CA ASP A 143 -8.09 11.45 -7.49
C ASP A 143 -7.77 11.26 -6.00
N VAL A 144 -6.51 11.08 -5.64
CA VAL A 144 -6.07 11.07 -4.22
C VAL A 144 -6.39 12.39 -3.54
N LEU A 145 -6.21 13.53 -4.22
CA LEU A 145 -6.58 14.83 -3.69
C LEU A 145 -8.12 14.99 -3.54
N LYS A 146 -8.91 14.42 -4.46
CA LYS A 146 -10.39 14.37 -4.33
C LYS A 146 -10.79 13.52 -3.11
N MET A 147 -10.17 12.33 -2.93
CA MET A 147 -10.38 11.49 -1.74
C MET A 147 -10.04 12.24 -0.44
N THR A 148 -8.94 12.99 -0.42
CA THR A 148 -8.53 13.78 0.75
C THR A 148 -9.54 14.87 1.09
N ARG A 149 -10.09 15.57 0.08
CA ARG A 149 -11.16 16.56 0.29
C ARG A 149 -12.41 15.90 0.84
N LEU A 150 -12.80 14.76 0.27
CA LEU A 150 -13.95 13.99 0.75
C LEU A 150 -13.73 13.53 2.20
N ALA A 151 -12.53 13.12 2.60
CA ALA A 151 -12.21 12.75 3.98
C ALA A 151 -12.43 13.91 4.96
N ASN A 152 -12.08 15.14 4.57
CA ASN A 152 -12.35 16.33 5.37
C ASN A 152 -13.86 16.61 5.51
N GLU A 153 -14.65 16.41 4.45
CA GLU A 153 -16.11 16.57 4.50
C GLU A 153 -16.76 15.50 5.39
N VAL A 154 -16.29 14.25 5.30
CA VAL A 154 -16.76 13.13 6.16
C VAL A 154 -16.38 13.39 7.62
N THR A 155 -15.20 13.96 7.90
CA THR A 155 -14.78 14.35 9.26
C THR A 155 -15.72 15.40 9.84
N ASN A 156 -16.14 16.38 9.07
CA ASN A 156 -17.15 17.37 9.51
C ASN A 156 -18.50 16.70 9.79
N SER A 157 -18.90 15.73 8.96
CA SER A 157 -20.12 14.96 9.17
C SER A 157 -20.04 14.07 10.41
N SER A 158 -18.84 13.53 10.75
CA SER A 158 -18.61 12.77 11.98
C SER A 158 -18.79 13.63 13.23
N ALA A 159 -18.27 14.86 13.24
CA ALA A 159 -18.48 15.81 14.33
C ALA A 159 -19.96 16.15 14.52
N LEU A 160 -20.71 16.37 13.42
CA LEU A 160 -22.14 16.61 13.46
C LEU A 160 -22.90 15.39 13.98
N ALA A 161 -22.53 14.18 13.59
CA ALA A 161 -23.13 12.94 14.05
C ALA A 161 -22.96 12.75 15.57
N ALA A 162 -21.75 13.02 16.08
CA ALA A 162 -21.46 12.97 17.51
C ALA A 162 -22.29 14.02 18.29
N TYR A 163 -22.37 15.25 17.80
CA TYR A 163 -23.18 16.30 18.39
C TYR A 163 -24.69 15.92 18.43
N LEU A 164 -25.18 15.34 17.33
CA LEU A 164 -26.58 14.90 17.23
C LEU A 164 -26.88 13.80 18.24
N LEU A 165 -25.98 12.82 18.40
CA LEU A 165 -26.12 11.75 19.38
C LEU A 165 -26.24 12.31 20.83
N GLU A 166 -25.36 13.24 21.20
CA GLU A 166 -25.42 13.88 22.51
C GLU A 166 -26.69 14.72 22.68
N SER A 167 -27.15 15.39 21.62
CA SER A 167 -28.39 16.15 21.62
C SER A 167 -29.63 15.26 21.85
N VAL A 168 -29.67 14.07 21.25
CA VAL A 168 -30.72 13.06 21.46
C VAL A 168 -30.70 12.56 22.90
N ARG A 169 -29.53 12.25 23.44
CA ARG A 169 -29.35 11.81 24.83
C ARG A 169 -29.78 12.89 25.83
N ALA A 170 -29.41 14.14 25.60
CA ALA A 170 -29.83 15.25 26.42
C ALA A 170 -31.37 15.47 26.39
N ALA A 171 -31.98 15.32 25.20
CA ALA A 171 -33.44 15.44 25.06
C ALA A 171 -34.21 14.40 25.86
N ARG A 172 -33.66 13.21 26.11
CA ARG A 172 -34.29 12.15 26.98
C ARG A 172 -34.37 12.53 28.44
N GLN A 173 -33.56 13.50 28.89
CA GLN A 173 -33.53 13.96 30.29
C GLN A 173 -34.47 15.16 30.55
N LEU A 174 -35.09 15.69 29.49
CA LEU A 174 -36.00 16.84 29.62
C LEU A 174 -37.31 16.44 30.34
N SER A 175 -37.74 17.28 31.27
CA SER A 175 -39.04 17.13 31.94
C SER A 175 -40.19 17.50 30.99
N GLY A 176 -41.36 16.86 31.22
CA GLY A 176 -42.57 17.12 30.44
C GLY A 176 -42.67 16.28 29.14
N ALA A 177 -41.84 15.27 28.98
CA ALA A 177 -41.97 14.26 27.93
C ALA A 177 -43.12 13.28 28.26
N VAL A 178 -43.88 12.89 27.26
CA VAL A 178 -44.84 11.80 27.34
C VAL A 178 -44.17 10.48 26.90
N ASP A 179 -44.81 9.33 27.19
CA ASP A 179 -44.25 8.02 26.88
C ASP A 179 -43.88 7.85 25.38
N GLU A 180 -44.66 8.46 24.50
CA GLU A 180 -44.42 8.46 23.07
C GLU A 180 -43.15 9.25 22.73
N ASP A 181 -42.87 10.39 23.36
CA ASP A 181 -41.64 11.14 23.17
C ASP A 181 -40.43 10.30 23.58
N HIS A 182 -40.50 9.63 24.72
CA HIS A 182 -39.42 8.73 25.16
C HIS A 182 -39.23 7.54 24.24
N ARG A 183 -40.29 6.99 23.67
CA ARG A 183 -40.19 5.92 22.66
C ARG A 183 -39.49 6.40 21.39
N GLN A 184 -39.85 7.56 20.87
CA GLN A 184 -39.28 8.14 19.67
C GLN A 184 -37.82 8.54 19.88
N LEU A 185 -37.44 9.09 21.05
CA LEU A 185 -36.06 9.41 21.38
C LEU A 185 -35.18 8.16 21.44
N ARG A 186 -35.67 7.02 21.92
CA ARG A 186 -34.93 5.75 21.89
C ARG A 186 -34.67 5.28 20.47
N ILE A 187 -35.66 5.39 19.59
CA ILE A 187 -35.50 5.05 18.17
C ILE A 187 -34.46 5.97 17.52
N LEU A 188 -34.58 7.28 17.73
CA LEU A 188 -33.60 8.25 17.19
C LEU A 188 -32.19 8.02 17.71
N GLU A 189 -32.03 7.64 18.98
CA GLU A 189 -30.73 7.33 19.56
C GLU A 189 -30.09 6.11 18.84
N ASP A 190 -30.86 5.05 18.61
CA ASP A 190 -30.39 3.86 17.90
C ASP A 190 -30.03 4.17 16.44
N GLU A 191 -30.89 4.90 15.72
CA GLU A 191 -30.66 5.32 14.34
C GLU A 191 -29.44 6.25 14.21
N THR A 192 -29.26 7.17 15.17
CA THR A 192 -28.10 8.07 15.22
C THR A 192 -26.83 7.28 15.50
N ASN A 193 -26.84 6.34 16.45
CA ASN A 193 -25.69 5.48 16.73
C ASN A 193 -25.26 4.68 15.50
N ARG A 194 -26.21 4.08 14.78
CA ARG A 194 -25.92 3.37 13.53
C ARG A 194 -25.30 4.29 12.48
N THR A 195 -25.81 5.52 12.38
CA THR A 195 -25.26 6.52 11.44
C THR A 195 -23.85 6.93 11.83
N VAL A 196 -23.54 7.13 13.12
CA VAL A 196 -22.18 7.41 13.63
C VAL A 196 -21.21 6.31 13.19
N VAL A 197 -21.56 5.04 13.45
CA VAL A 197 -20.72 3.89 13.06
C VAL A 197 -20.48 3.84 11.55
N LEU A 198 -21.48 4.16 10.72
CA LEU A 198 -21.31 4.19 9.27
C LEU A 198 -20.37 5.31 8.81
N VAL A 199 -20.48 6.50 9.41
CA VAL A 199 -19.59 7.63 9.10
C VAL A 199 -18.14 7.31 9.49
N GLU A 200 -17.91 6.73 10.67
CA GLU A 200 -16.59 6.31 11.15
C GLU A 200 -15.97 5.24 10.22
N ARG A 201 -16.77 4.26 9.82
CA ARG A 201 -16.33 3.22 8.90
C ARG A 201 -15.98 3.80 7.52
N LEU A 202 -16.79 4.72 6.99
CA LEU A 202 -16.52 5.42 5.74
C LEU A 202 -15.20 6.19 5.82
N LEU A 203 -14.95 6.90 6.94
CA LEU A 203 -13.72 7.66 7.14
C LEU A 203 -12.49 6.75 7.21
N THR A 204 -12.59 5.61 7.90
CA THR A 204 -11.51 4.62 8.00
C THR A 204 -11.16 4.06 6.62
N GLU A 205 -12.16 3.60 5.87
CA GLU A 205 -11.94 3.01 4.54
C GLU A 205 -11.38 4.03 3.54
N LEU A 206 -11.86 5.26 3.61
CA LEU A 206 -11.36 6.36 2.76
C LEU A 206 -9.90 6.72 3.11
N SER A 207 -9.54 6.72 4.40
CA SER A 207 -8.17 6.94 4.86
C SER A 207 -7.23 5.83 4.36
N ASP A 208 -7.67 4.58 4.41
CA ASP A 208 -6.92 3.43 3.89
C ASP A 208 -6.73 3.51 2.37
N ASP A 209 -7.78 3.91 1.63
CA ASP A 209 -7.69 4.12 0.18
C ASP A 209 -6.67 5.22 -0.15
N ILE A 210 -6.71 6.36 0.55
CA ILE A 210 -5.75 7.45 0.38
C ILE A 210 -4.31 6.97 0.59
N ASN A 211 -4.05 6.28 1.70
CA ASN A 211 -2.71 5.80 2.04
C ASN A 211 -2.18 4.81 0.99
N ARG A 212 -3.01 3.87 0.53
CA ARG A 212 -2.64 2.91 -0.52
C ARG A 212 -2.32 3.60 -1.84
N GLN A 213 -3.16 4.54 -2.26
CA GLN A 213 -2.97 5.26 -3.51
C GLN A 213 -1.78 6.21 -3.49
N GLN A 214 -1.50 6.87 -2.36
CA GLN A 214 -0.30 7.70 -2.21
C GLN A 214 0.99 6.87 -2.34
N ALA A 215 1.05 5.72 -1.68
CA ALA A 215 2.18 4.81 -1.80
C ALA A 215 2.35 4.30 -3.24
N TYR A 216 1.25 3.95 -3.91
CA TYR A 216 1.24 3.54 -5.30
C TYR A 216 1.79 4.63 -6.24
N VAL A 217 1.26 5.84 -6.18
CA VAL A 217 1.73 6.97 -6.99
C VAL A 217 3.21 7.25 -6.78
N ALA A 218 3.70 7.17 -5.53
CA ALA A 218 5.11 7.36 -5.22
C ALA A 218 6.00 6.28 -5.89
N ASN A 219 5.58 5.02 -5.82
CA ASN A 219 6.30 3.90 -6.43
C ASN A 219 6.28 4.00 -7.96
N GLU A 220 5.14 4.33 -8.57
CA GLU A 220 5.03 4.44 -10.02
C GLU A 220 5.82 5.62 -10.58
N ARG A 221 5.97 6.71 -9.84
CA ARG A 221 6.90 7.78 -10.23
C ARG A 221 8.35 7.32 -10.30
N GLN A 222 8.78 6.46 -9.37
CA GLN A 222 10.12 5.85 -9.43
C GLN A 222 10.25 4.91 -10.64
N ASN A 223 9.24 4.09 -10.91
CA ASN A 223 9.19 3.21 -12.07
C ASN A 223 9.27 4.01 -13.38
N LEU A 224 8.55 5.11 -13.50
CA LEU A 224 8.62 6.01 -14.67
C LEU A 224 10.03 6.60 -14.86
N ASN A 225 10.74 6.94 -13.79
CA ASN A 225 12.11 7.43 -13.89
C ASN A 225 13.06 6.35 -14.42
N MET A 226 12.92 5.11 -13.94
CA MET A 226 13.70 3.97 -14.46
C MET A 226 13.36 3.69 -15.93
N LEU A 227 12.10 3.80 -16.30
CA LEU A 227 11.63 3.62 -17.66
C LEU A 227 12.18 4.69 -18.62
N ALA A 228 12.30 5.94 -18.16
CA ALA A 228 12.95 7.01 -18.94
C ALA A 228 14.41 6.68 -19.31
N VAL A 229 15.15 6.08 -18.36
CA VAL A 229 16.53 5.62 -18.62
C VAL A 229 16.53 4.47 -19.63
N ALA A 230 15.61 3.52 -19.52
CA ALA A 230 15.47 2.41 -20.45
C ALA A 230 15.13 2.90 -21.87
N ILE A 231 14.24 3.88 -22.02
CA ILE A 231 13.92 4.50 -23.32
C ILE A 231 15.13 5.20 -23.91
N LYS A 232 15.90 5.94 -23.09
CA LYS A 232 17.13 6.60 -23.52
C LYS A 232 18.17 5.60 -24.05
N ASN A 233 18.22 4.40 -23.48
CA ASN A 233 19.13 3.33 -23.87
C ASN A 233 18.56 2.44 -24.98
N GLY A 234 17.27 2.49 -25.24
CA GLY A 234 16.56 1.66 -26.24
C GLY A 234 16.31 0.21 -25.80
N GLN A 235 16.58 -0.15 -24.53
CA GLN A 235 16.47 -1.52 -24.00
C GLN A 235 16.16 -1.49 -22.48
N LEU A 236 15.38 -2.47 -21.99
CA LEU A 236 15.08 -2.60 -20.55
C LEU A 236 16.28 -2.96 -19.67
N TYR A 237 17.27 -3.68 -20.23
CA TYR A 237 18.37 -4.31 -19.47
C TYR A 237 19.77 -4.00 -19.99
N SER A 238 19.98 -2.86 -20.65
CA SER A 238 21.25 -2.55 -21.29
C SER A 238 22.44 -2.40 -20.34
N SER A 239 22.23 -2.18 -19.05
CA SER A 239 23.31 -1.98 -18.08
C SER A 239 23.87 -3.27 -17.47
N ALA A 240 23.18 -4.41 -17.59
CA ALA A 240 23.65 -5.68 -17.04
C ALA A 240 24.48 -6.51 -18.03
N LEU A 241 24.36 -6.25 -19.34
CA LEU A 241 25.05 -7.01 -20.41
C LEU A 241 26.21 -6.26 -21.07
N SER A 242 26.23 -4.93 -20.99
CA SER A 242 27.30 -4.12 -21.57
C SER A 242 28.63 -4.13 -20.79
N GLY A 243 28.64 -4.74 -19.60
CA GLY A 243 29.87 -5.00 -18.84
C GLY A 243 30.63 -6.26 -19.26
N ARG A 244 30.09 -7.04 -20.19
CA ARG A 244 30.77 -8.23 -20.75
C ARG A 244 31.13 -7.97 -22.20
N GLY A 245 32.14 -7.11 -22.41
CA GLY A 245 32.89 -7.11 -23.68
C GLY A 245 33.52 -8.50 -23.92
N PRO A 246 33.75 -8.93 -25.20
CA PRO A 246 34.35 -10.22 -25.45
C PRO A 246 35.80 -10.19 -24.96
N SER A 247 35.99 -10.58 -23.69
CA SER A 247 37.32 -10.95 -23.21
C SER A 247 37.72 -12.25 -23.90
N ALA A 248 38.78 -12.16 -24.69
CA ALA A 248 39.42 -13.28 -25.33
C ALA A 248 39.56 -14.47 -24.38
N MET A 249 39.21 -15.65 -24.90
CA MET A 249 39.42 -16.93 -24.23
C MET A 249 40.87 -17.08 -23.82
N ALA A 250 41.15 -17.03 -22.52
CA ALA A 250 42.36 -17.59 -21.92
C ALA A 250 42.03 -19.00 -21.42
N PRO A 251 42.97 -19.98 -21.57
CA PRO A 251 42.69 -21.39 -21.25
C PRO A 251 42.42 -21.60 -19.77
N MET A 252 41.42 -22.39 -19.48
CA MET A 252 41.03 -22.83 -18.13
C MET A 252 42.15 -23.60 -17.47
N SER A 253 42.60 -23.10 -16.30
CA SER A 253 43.28 -23.91 -15.30
C SER A 253 42.24 -24.32 -14.27
N TYR A 254 42.04 -25.63 -14.13
CA TYR A 254 41.28 -26.24 -13.04
C TYR A 254 42.11 -26.12 -11.76
N ASP A 255 41.60 -25.45 -10.77
CA ASP A 255 41.66 -25.67 -9.32
C ASP A 255 41.52 -24.35 -8.55
N ALA A 256 40.32 -24.09 -8.06
CA ALA A 256 40.11 -23.36 -6.80
C ALA A 256 38.61 -23.44 -6.40
N PRO A 257 38.29 -23.57 -5.12
CA PRO A 257 36.92 -23.77 -4.63
C PRO A 257 36.09 -22.52 -4.82
N MET A 258 34.85 -22.72 -5.24
CA MET A 258 33.82 -21.71 -5.41
C MET A 258 33.63 -20.84 -4.17
N ALA A 259 34.10 -19.62 -4.21
CA ALA A 259 33.68 -18.56 -3.29
C ALA A 259 32.43 -17.88 -3.88
N SER A 260 31.32 -17.98 -3.18
CA SER A 260 30.09 -17.23 -3.46
C SER A 260 30.38 -15.73 -3.58
N PRO A 261 29.69 -14.98 -4.48
CA PRO A 261 29.87 -13.53 -4.57
C PRO A 261 29.34 -12.87 -3.31
N ARG A 262 30.22 -12.70 -2.35
CA ARG A 262 30.00 -11.85 -1.19
C ARG A 262 30.04 -10.42 -1.69
N ALA A 263 28.89 -9.74 -1.73
CA ALA A 263 28.86 -8.29 -1.89
C ALA A 263 29.88 -7.71 -0.90
N ALA A 264 30.88 -7.02 -1.42
CA ALA A 264 31.92 -6.38 -0.61
C ALA A 264 31.27 -5.27 0.21
N VAL A 265 30.76 -5.63 1.38
CA VAL A 265 30.60 -4.71 2.50
C VAL A 265 32.03 -4.42 2.95
N GLY A 266 32.46 -3.17 2.79
CA GLY A 266 33.79 -2.75 3.18
C GLY A 266 34.11 -3.23 4.60
N SER A 267 35.34 -3.66 4.80
CA SER A 267 35.91 -4.28 5.99
C SER A 267 36.03 -3.35 7.21
N ASP A 268 35.13 -2.37 7.36
CA ASP A 268 35.11 -1.48 8.51
C ASP A 268 34.08 -1.97 9.52
N ALA A 269 34.50 -2.12 10.79
CA ALA A 269 33.59 -2.44 11.87
C ALA A 269 32.48 -1.37 11.98
N PRO A 270 31.24 -1.76 12.29
CA PRO A 270 30.16 -0.79 12.47
C PRO A 270 30.50 0.19 13.60
N LEU A 271 30.25 1.48 13.38
CA LEU A 271 30.41 2.52 14.38
C LEU A 271 29.54 2.27 15.63
N VAL A 272 28.30 1.86 15.37
CA VAL A 272 27.31 1.47 16.39
C VAL A 272 26.46 0.34 15.87
N THR A 273 26.22 -0.67 16.73
CA THR A 273 25.22 -1.73 16.48
C THR A 273 24.12 -1.60 17.53
N ILE A 274 22.90 -1.34 17.08
CA ILE A 274 21.71 -1.19 17.92
C ILE A 274 20.88 -2.45 17.77
N ARG A 275 20.67 -3.19 18.87
CA ARG A 275 19.82 -4.39 18.91
C ARG A 275 18.45 -4.03 19.44
N PHE A 276 17.41 -4.40 18.68
CA PHE A 276 16.02 -4.18 19.06
C PHE A 276 15.41 -5.47 19.64
N ASP A 277 15.98 -5.90 20.77
CA ASP A 277 15.58 -7.11 21.53
C ASP A 277 14.40 -6.86 22.48
N ARG A 278 14.07 -5.59 22.73
CA ARG A 278 12.98 -5.15 23.61
C ARG A 278 12.28 -3.89 23.07
N PRO A 279 11.02 -3.62 23.45
CA PRO A 279 10.39 -2.34 23.16
C PRO A 279 11.10 -1.21 23.92
N ASN A 280 11.32 -0.07 23.26
CA ASN A 280 11.97 1.14 23.81
C ASN A 280 13.46 0.95 24.16
N VAL A 281 14.27 0.59 23.18
CA VAL A 281 15.75 0.58 23.33
C VAL A 281 16.27 2.02 23.41
N SER A 282 16.96 2.35 24.49
CA SER A 282 17.60 3.67 24.70
C SER A 282 18.95 3.70 23.97
N TYR A 283 18.98 4.09 22.70
CA TYR A 283 20.19 4.14 21.86
C TYR A 283 20.65 5.56 21.53
N GLU A 284 19.82 6.57 21.78
CA GLU A 284 20.02 7.94 21.27
C GLU A 284 21.30 8.59 21.80
N SER A 285 21.60 8.43 23.09
CA SER A 285 22.82 9.03 23.71
C SER A 285 24.11 8.37 23.19
N ALA A 286 24.11 7.05 23.04
CA ALA A 286 25.27 6.31 22.52
C ALA A 286 25.49 6.64 21.03
N LEU A 287 24.40 6.69 20.25
CA LEU A 287 24.42 7.07 18.84
C LEU A 287 24.95 8.51 18.66
N TYR A 288 24.47 9.47 19.47
CA TYR A 288 24.92 10.85 19.43
C TYR A 288 26.42 10.97 19.69
N THR A 289 26.91 10.31 20.73
CA THR A 289 28.34 10.35 21.08
C THR A 289 29.21 9.77 19.98
N ALA A 290 28.78 8.64 19.39
CA ALA A 290 29.53 7.99 18.34
C ALA A 290 29.54 8.81 17.04
N VAL A 291 28.39 9.36 16.64
CA VAL A 291 28.26 10.20 15.44
C VAL A 291 29.03 11.49 15.59
N LYS A 292 28.97 12.15 16.75
CA LYS A 292 29.76 13.37 17.06
C LYS A 292 31.25 13.09 16.94
N SER A 293 31.74 12.04 17.58
CA SER A 293 33.15 11.62 17.47
C SER A 293 33.57 11.32 16.03
N ALA A 294 32.70 10.75 15.23
CA ALA A 294 32.97 10.46 13.83
C ALA A 294 33.03 11.74 12.98
N MET A 295 32.13 12.69 13.21
CA MET A 295 32.12 14.00 12.54
C MET A 295 33.30 14.89 12.95
N ASP A 296 33.71 14.86 14.21
CA ASP A 296 34.88 15.58 14.68
C ASP A 296 36.17 15.10 13.99
N ARG A 297 36.25 13.80 13.68
CA ARG A 297 37.38 13.20 12.94
C ARG A 297 37.30 13.39 11.44
N ARG A 298 36.07 13.39 10.87
CA ARG A 298 35.79 13.52 9.43
C ARG A 298 34.54 14.39 9.20
N PRO A 299 34.68 15.72 9.05
CA PRO A 299 33.57 16.64 8.89
C PRO A 299 32.70 16.39 7.65
N GLY A 300 33.24 15.66 6.65
CA GLY A 300 32.55 15.28 5.42
C GLY A 300 32.00 13.84 5.38
N ALA A 301 31.99 13.11 6.50
CA ALA A 301 31.60 11.70 6.54
C ALA A 301 30.15 11.47 6.11
N PHE A 302 29.93 10.35 5.40
CA PHE A 302 28.63 9.78 5.12
C PHE A 302 28.35 8.65 6.11
N PHE A 303 27.07 8.41 6.38
CA PHE A 303 26.63 7.36 7.29
C PHE A 303 25.76 6.35 6.58
N ASP A 304 26.18 5.08 6.58
CA ASP A 304 25.39 3.97 6.03
C ASP A 304 24.66 3.27 7.19
N VAL A 305 23.34 3.36 7.18
CA VAL A 305 22.45 2.70 8.15
C VAL A 305 21.95 1.39 7.54
N VAL A 306 22.43 0.27 8.07
CA VAL A 306 22.10 -1.07 7.58
C VAL A 306 21.08 -1.71 8.52
N ALA A 307 19.88 -1.95 8.02
CA ALA A 307 18.87 -2.74 8.72
C ALA A 307 19.18 -4.24 8.56
N VAL A 308 19.54 -4.90 9.64
CA VAL A 308 19.83 -6.34 9.63
C VAL A 308 18.65 -7.12 10.20
N SER A 309 18.06 -7.98 9.38
CA SER A 309 16.99 -8.88 9.79
C SER A 309 17.53 -10.31 10.03
N PRO A 310 16.98 -11.06 11.01
CA PRO A 310 17.29 -12.47 11.13
C PRO A 310 16.81 -13.24 9.89
N ALA A 311 17.60 -14.19 9.42
CA ALA A 311 17.18 -15.13 8.40
C ALA A 311 16.12 -16.05 8.98
N GLY A 312 14.84 -15.70 8.81
CA GLY A 312 13.74 -16.51 9.32
C GLY A 312 13.66 -17.87 8.66
N SER A 313 13.31 -18.91 9.43
CA SER A 313 13.13 -20.27 8.94
C SER A 313 11.91 -20.45 8.04
N THR A 314 11.01 -19.51 7.99
CA THR A 314 9.81 -19.49 7.14
C THR A 314 9.73 -18.19 6.32
N PRO A 315 9.17 -18.23 5.09
CA PRO A 315 9.03 -17.03 4.26
C PRO A 315 8.26 -15.90 4.95
N GLY A 316 7.19 -16.23 5.70
CA GLY A 316 6.42 -15.25 6.47
C GLY A 316 7.20 -14.63 7.63
N GLY A 317 8.00 -15.43 8.34
CA GLY A 317 8.87 -14.96 9.43
C GLY A 317 9.98 -14.02 8.90
N ALA A 318 10.57 -14.35 7.75
CA ALA A 318 11.56 -13.50 7.09
C ALA A 318 10.97 -12.14 6.68
N ALA A 319 9.77 -12.11 6.10
CA ALA A 319 9.08 -10.88 5.69
C ALA A 319 8.74 -9.99 6.91
N LEU A 320 8.26 -10.57 8.01
CA LEU A 320 8.01 -9.84 9.26
C LEU A 320 9.31 -9.30 9.87
N GLY A 321 10.38 -10.08 9.85
CA GLY A 321 11.71 -9.65 10.30
C GLY A 321 12.24 -8.47 9.49
N GLN A 322 12.13 -8.53 8.17
CA GLN A 322 12.55 -7.43 7.27
C GLN A 322 11.75 -6.15 7.50
N SER A 323 10.42 -6.25 7.63
CA SER A 323 9.56 -5.10 7.87
C SER A 323 9.85 -4.43 9.22
N SER A 324 10.14 -5.22 10.25
CA SER A 324 10.54 -4.72 11.58
C SER A 324 11.91 -4.06 11.56
N ALA A 325 12.90 -4.68 10.90
CA ALA A 325 14.24 -4.13 10.76
C ALA A 325 14.22 -2.79 9.99
N ARG A 326 13.39 -2.68 8.96
CA ARG A 326 13.18 -1.43 8.22
C ARG A 326 12.60 -0.33 9.10
N ARG A 327 11.54 -0.59 9.87
CA ARG A 327 10.97 0.40 10.80
C ARG A 327 12.00 0.89 11.84
N ASN A 328 12.80 -0.03 12.37
CA ASN A 328 13.87 0.30 13.31
C ASN A 328 14.95 1.19 12.67
N ALA A 329 15.35 0.89 11.43
CA ALA A 329 16.28 1.74 10.69
C ALA A 329 15.71 3.14 10.41
N GLU A 330 14.43 3.25 10.07
CA GLU A 330 13.75 4.53 9.89
C GLU A 330 13.71 5.36 11.18
N GLN A 331 13.56 4.72 12.35
CA GLN A 331 13.68 5.39 13.65
C GLN A 331 15.09 5.93 13.87
N VAL A 332 16.13 5.13 13.61
CA VAL A 332 17.52 5.54 13.74
C VAL A 332 17.86 6.70 12.80
N VAL A 333 17.40 6.66 11.55
CA VAL A 333 17.56 7.77 10.59
C VAL A 333 16.89 9.05 11.09
N ARG A 334 15.70 8.93 11.67
CA ARG A 334 14.98 10.07 12.25
C ARG A 334 15.76 10.69 13.42
N SER A 335 16.30 9.86 14.31
CA SER A 335 17.18 10.32 15.41
C SER A 335 18.44 11.00 14.88
N LEU A 336 19.10 10.45 13.84
CA LEU A 336 20.26 11.07 13.19
C LEU A 336 19.94 12.45 12.60
N THR A 337 18.77 12.56 11.94
CA THR A 337 18.32 13.85 11.36
C THR A 337 17.99 14.88 12.45
N GLN A 338 17.38 14.45 13.55
CA GLN A 338 17.11 15.30 14.72
C GLN A 338 18.40 15.79 15.40
N MET A 339 19.47 15.00 15.33
CA MET A 339 20.81 15.36 15.80
C MET A 339 21.55 16.34 14.86
N GLY A 340 20.93 16.75 13.74
CA GLY A 340 21.48 17.73 12.81
C GLY A 340 22.23 17.15 11.61
N LEU A 341 22.20 15.82 11.40
CA LEU A 341 22.75 15.24 10.17
C LEU A 341 21.81 15.51 8.98
N PRO A 342 22.28 16.10 7.88
CA PRO A 342 21.47 16.26 6.68
C PRO A 342 21.18 14.89 6.05
N ALA A 343 19.93 14.68 5.63
CA ALA A 343 19.47 13.41 5.02
C ALA A 343 20.32 13.01 3.80
N SER A 344 20.92 13.97 3.09
CA SER A 344 21.82 13.73 1.95
C SER A 344 23.11 12.97 2.31
N ARG A 345 23.48 12.92 3.61
CA ARG A 345 24.66 12.19 4.12
C ARG A 345 24.30 10.84 4.73
N ILE A 346 23.04 10.46 4.73
CA ILE A 346 22.55 9.19 5.29
C ILE A 346 22.11 8.29 4.15
N ARG A 347 22.67 7.09 4.09
CA ARG A 347 22.23 6.03 3.19
C ARG A 347 21.60 4.92 4.00
N VAL A 348 20.49 4.34 3.50
CA VAL A 348 19.81 3.24 4.18
C VAL A 348 19.89 2.01 3.27
N SER A 349 20.33 0.89 3.84
CA SER A 349 20.37 -0.40 3.17
C SER A 349 19.80 -1.50 4.06
N GLN A 350 19.49 -2.65 3.47
CA GLN A 350 18.95 -3.81 4.19
C GLN A 350 19.84 -5.02 3.95
N SER A 351 20.03 -5.83 4.98
CA SER A 351 20.75 -7.09 4.91
C SER A 351 20.03 -8.16 5.73
N ALA A 352 20.06 -9.39 5.27
CA ALA A 352 19.62 -10.53 6.04
C ALA A 352 20.85 -11.27 6.57
N SER A 353 20.86 -11.62 7.85
CA SER A 353 21.97 -12.32 8.48
C SER A 353 21.48 -13.56 9.23
N ALA A 354 22.11 -14.69 8.96
CA ALA A 354 21.83 -15.95 9.68
C ALA A 354 22.41 -15.97 11.11
N SER A 355 23.34 -15.04 11.41
CA SER A 355 23.98 -14.95 12.72
C SER A 355 23.20 -14.10 13.72
N THR A 356 22.20 -13.33 13.29
CA THR A 356 21.38 -12.47 14.15
C THR A 356 20.06 -13.13 14.50
N GLN A 357 19.72 -13.19 15.79
CA GLN A 357 18.44 -13.74 16.28
C GLN A 357 17.36 -12.67 16.40
N THR A 358 17.75 -11.40 16.49
CA THR A 358 16.86 -10.24 16.63
C THR A 358 17.17 -9.19 15.56
N GLY A 359 16.22 -8.32 15.25
CA GLY A 359 16.45 -7.20 14.33
C GLY A 359 17.52 -6.26 14.89
N GLU A 360 18.53 -5.95 14.08
CA GLU A 360 19.63 -5.04 14.43
C GLU A 360 19.71 -3.90 13.41
N VAL A 361 20.18 -2.74 13.86
CA VAL A 361 20.56 -1.64 12.98
C VAL A 361 22.03 -1.33 13.19
N GLN A 362 22.80 -1.43 12.13
CA GLN A 362 24.24 -1.18 12.14
C GLN A 362 24.50 0.14 11.41
N VAL A 363 25.27 1.03 12.02
CA VAL A 363 25.66 2.33 11.45
C VAL A 363 27.13 2.30 11.13
N PHE A 364 27.48 2.57 9.87
CA PHE A 364 28.86 2.64 9.39
C PHE A 364 29.20 4.07 9.00
N VAL A 365 30.49 4.43 9.10
CA VAL A 365 31.04 5.70 8.62
C VAL A 365 31.83 5.46 7.33
N ARG A 366 31.57 6.30 6.33
CA ARG A 366 32.24 6.26 5.02
C ARG A 366 32.93 7.58 4.69
#